data_9f4d651ed09b05ad4fdfbade4fff6959
#
_entry.id   9f4d651ed09b05ad4fdfbade4fff6959
#
_cell.length_a   1.000
_cell.length_b   1.000
_cell.length_c   1.000
_cell.angle_alpha   90.00
_cell.angle_beta   90.00
_cell.angle_gamma   90.00
#
_symmetry.space_group_name_H-M   'P 1'
#
loop_
_entity.id
_entity.type
_entity.pdbx_description
1 polymer ?
#
loop_
_entity_poly.entity_id
_entity_poly.type
_entity_poly.pdbx_seq_one_letter_code
_entity_poly.pdbx_strand_id
1 'polypeptide(L)'
;MNIKLRNINDNKMSDGLQAAIDVINQINNSNDENLTIDFSNIGFVTPLYVLPLVVFINGCDKNIVVTNTNEYLKTIGFTFGVQPDMMRKSEFLAIMEQYSRKTYIPIISFPATKDRDDEKDAILTTVESIIVRQLGISPNVASGLKYMLGECIDNIIQHANSKRGYIFAQSYPDKGYLDICIADNGITLLGSYKTLADNEIEGDLE
;
A
#
# COMPACT_ATOMS: atom_id res chain seq x y z
N MET A 1 21.45 0.58 14.38
CA MET A 1 21.19 -0.86 14.08
C MET A 1 21.04 -1.08 12.58
N ASN A 2 21.52 -2.21 12.04
CA ASN A 2 21.35 -2.57 10.62
C ASN A 2 20.47 -3.82 10.53
N ILE A 3 19.33 -3.72 9.80
CA ILE A 3 18.37 -4.82 9.59
C ILE A 3 18.50 -5.28 8.14
N LYS A 4 19.02 -6.48 7.95
CA LYS A 4 19.13 -7.08 6.63
C LYS A 4 17.88 -7.87 6.30
N LEU A 5 17.25 -7.55 5.18
CA LEU A 5 16.04 -8.23 4.74
C LEU A 5 16.36 -9.66 4.27
N ARG A 6 15.45 -10.58 4.52
CA ARG A 6 15.50 -11.93 4.00
C ARG A 6 14.71 -12.08 2.70
N ASN A 7 15.17 -12.92 1.81
CA ASN A 7 14.35 -13.38 0.70
C ASN A 7 13.12 -14.13 1.21
N ILE A 8 12.05 -14.05 0.46
CA ILE A 8 10.79 -14.74 0.74
C ILE A 8 10.52 -15.81 -0.31
N ASN A 9 9.67 -16.76 0.05
CA ASN A 9 9.08 -17.69 -0.91
C ASN A 9 7.82 -17.05 -1.49
N ASP A 10 7.89 -16.58 -2.73
CA ASP A 10 6.80 -15.87 -3.42
C ASP A 10 5.58 -16.75 -3.74
N ASN A 11 5.69 -18.07 -3.54
CA ASN A 11 4.55 -19.00 -3.64
C ASN A 11 3.70 -19.07 -2.37
N LYS A 12 4.12 -18.39 -1.28
CA LYS A 12 3.39 -18.29 -0.02
C LYS A 12 3.08 -16.85 0.32
N MET A 13 1.85 -16.44 0.10
CA MET A 13 1.38 -15.08 0.40
C MET A 13 1.74 -14.64 1.84
N SER A 14 1.58 -15.53 2.82
CA SER A 14 1.88 -15.25 4.23
C SER A 14 3.36 -15.00 4.52
N ASP A 15 4.28 -15.50 3.69
CA ASP A 15 5.72 -15.37 3.95
C ASP A 15 6.20 -13.92 3.79
N GLY A 16 5.66 -13.20 2.80
CA GLY A 16 5.93 -11.77 2.59
C GLY A 16 5.42 -10.92 3.76
N LEU A 17 4.17 -11.13 4.17
CA LEU A 17 3.59 -10.40 5.30
C LEU A 17 4.33 -10.69 6.62
N GLN A 18 4.65 -11.96 6.90
CA GLN A 18 5.40 -12.31 8.10
C GLN A 18 6.79 -11.67 8.09
N ALA A 19 7.48 -11.66 6.94
CA ALA A 19 8.79 -11.01 6.82
C ALA A 19 8.70 -9.50 7.09
N ALA A 20 7.67 -8.83 6.61
CA ALA A 20 7.43 -7.41 6.90
C ALA A 20 7.19 -7.17 8.39
N ILE A 21 6.32 -7.99 9.02
CA ILE A 21 6.04 -7.92 10.47
C ILE A 21 7.30 -8.15 11.30
N ASP A 22 8.13 -9.12 10.93
CA ASP A 22 9.39 -9.40 11.63
C ASP A 22 10.34 -8.19 11.62
N VAL A 23 10.43 -7.49 10.49
CA VAL A 23 11.24 -6.26 10.35
C VAL A 23 10.64 -5.12 11.18
N ILE A 24 9.34 -4.90 11.12
CA ILE A 24 8.63 -3.88 11.90
C ILE A 24 8.85 -4.12 13.40
N ASN A 25 8.73 -5.37 13.85
CA ASN A 25 8.98 -5.73 15.25
C ASN A 25 10.44 -5.48 15.68
N GLN A 26 11.42 -5.76 14.81
CA GLN A 26 12.82 -5.46 15.08
C GLN A 26 13.05 -3.94 15.24
N ILE A 27 12.41 -3.12 14.40
CA ILE A 27 12.49 -1.66 14.49
C ILE A 27 11.83 -1.16 15.79
N ASN A 28 10.64 -1.63 16.12
CA ASN A 28 9.91 -1.23 17.32
C ASN A 28 10.65 -1.61 18.61
N ASN A 29 11.26 -2.78 18.64
CA ASN A 29 12.00 -3.27 19.81
C ASN A 29 13.42 -2.71 19.94
N SER A 30 13.91 -1.98 18.93
CA SER A 30 15.23 -1.33 18.99
C SER A 30 15.16 -0.02 19.77
N ASN A 31 16.17 0.24 20.59
CA ASN A 31 16.37 1.54 21.24
C ASN A 31 17.12 2.54 20.35
N ASP A 32 17.57 2.11 19.16
CA ASP A 32 18.29 2.99 18.23
C ASP A 32 17.31 3.94 17.52
N GLU A 33 17.61 5.24 17.55
CA GLU A 33 16.89 6.26 16.79
C GLU A 33 17.27 6.24 15.30
N ASN A 34 18.48 5.78 14.98
CA ASN A 34 18.98 5.69 13.61
C ASN A 34 19.12 4.22 13.20
N LEU A 35 18.35 3.83 12.19
CA LEU A 35 18.25 2.45 11.72
C LEU A 35 18.54 2.39 10.22
N THR A 36 19.08 1.28 9.78
CA THR A 36 19.29 0.99 8.35
C THR A 36 18.56 -0.28 7.99
N ILE A 37 17.80 -0.24 6.90
CA ILE A 37 17.18 -1.42 6.27
C ILE A 37 17.97 -1.73 5.00
N ASP A 38 18.60 -2.89 4.97
CA ASP A 38 19.47 -3.34 3.89
C ASP A 38 18.76 -4.33 2.96
N PHE A 39 18.56 -3.92 1.71
CA PHE A 39 17.93 -4.69 0.63
C PHE A 39 18.92 -5.52 -0.19
N SER A 40 20.19 -5.63 0.19
CA SER A 40 21.21 -6.30 -0.62
C SER A 40 20.89 -7.76 -1.01
N ASN A 41 20.07 -8.44 -0.23
CA ASN A 41 19.66 -9.83 -0.50
C ASN A 41 18.35 -9.95 -1.29
N ILE A 42 17.69 -8.82 -1.61
CA ILE A 42 16.35 -8.82 -2.19
C ILE A 42 16.44 -8.63 -3.70
N GLY A 43 16.04 -9.65 -4.45
CA GLY A 43 15.88 -9.56 -5.91
C GLY A 43 14.50 -9.04 -6.30
N PHE A 44 13.46 -9.53 -5.65
CA PHE A 44 12.06 -9.23 -5.91
C PHE A 44 11.27 -9.16 -4.61
N VAL A 45 10.21 -8.35 -4.58
CA VAL A 45 9.30 -8.23 -3.44
C VAL A 45 7.85 -8.36 -3.90
N THR A 46 7.02 -8.95 -3.05
CA THR A 46 5.57 -8.99 -3.25
C THR A 46 4.90 -7.76 -2.62
N PRO A 47 3.69 -7.37 -3.05
CA PRO A 47 2.93 -6.30 -2.41
C PRO A 47 2.80 -6.45 -0.90
N LEU A 48 2.53 -7.66 -0.41
CA LEU A 48 2.40 -7.95 1.02
C LEU A 48 3.72 -7.90 1.81
N TYR A 49 4.86 -7.92 1.14
CA TYR A 49 6.14 -7.72 1.81
C TYR A 49 6.51 -6.23 1.89
N VAL A 50 6.39 -5.53 0.76
CA VAL A 50 6.94 -4.18 0.66
C VAL A 50 6.00 -3.11 1.16
N LEU A 51 4.67 -3.22 0.92
CA LEU A 51 3.74 -2.14 1.27
C LEU A 51 3.63 -1.90 2.78
N PRO A 52 3.52 -2.92 3.66
CA PRO A 52 3.55 -2.70 5.10
C PRO A 52 4.83 -2.01 5.59
N LEU A 53 5.99 -2.32 4.99
CA LEU A 53 7.24 -1.63 5.31
C LEU A 53 7.20 -0.16 4.90
N VAL A 54 6.69 0.15 3.71
CA VAL A 54 6.55 1.54 3.23
C VAL A 54 5.62 2.33 4.16
N VAL A 55 4.47 1.79 4.50
CA VAL A 55 3.51 2.41 5.43
C VAL A 55 4.15 2.68 6.78
N PHE A 56 4.85 1.69 7.33
CA PHE A 56 5.53 1.79 8.61
C PHE A 56 6.65 2.83 8.58
N ILE A 57 7.54 2.78 7.59
CA ILE A 57 8.67 3.73 7.44
C ILE A 57 8.16 5.17 7.36
N ASN A 58 7.07 5.42 6.61
CA ASN A 58 6.50 6.76 6.46
C ASN A 58 5.72 7.25 7.70
N GLY A 59 5.33 6.36 8.60
CA GLY A 59 4.63 6.68 9.85
C GLY A 59 5.49 6.61 11.11
N CYS A 60 6.75 6.18 10.98
CA CYS A 60 7.65 5.98 12.11
C CYS A 60 8.43 7.26 12.44
N ASP A 61 8.56 7.58 13.73
CA ASP A 61 9.33 8.74 14.19
C ASP A 61 10.85 8.52 14.15
N LYS A 62 11.30 7.28 13.96
CA LYS A 62 12.72 6.93 13.89
C LYS A 62 13.33 7.31 12.54
N ASN A 63 14.60 7.66 12.53
CA ASN A 63 15.35 7.92 11.30
C ASN A 63 15.73 6.58 10.63
N ILE A 64 14.99 6.19 9.62
CA ILE A 64 15.19 4.94 8.89
C ILE A 64 15.80 5.23 7.53
N VAL A 65 17.03 4.74 7.33
CA VAL A 65 17.75 4.81 6.05
C VAL A 65 17.62 3.49 5.32
N VAL A 66 17.19 3.54 4.07
CA VAL A 66 17.10 2.36 3.19
C VAL A 66 18.35 2.30 2.31
N THR A 67 18.97 1.13 2.24
CA THR A 67 20.22 0.94 1.47
C THR A 67 20.12 -0.26 0.53
N ASN A 68 20.99 -0.27 -0.49
CA ASN A 68 21.12 -1.37 -1.45
C ASN A 68 19.82 -1.71 -2.20
N THR A 69 19.00 -0.69 -2.50
CA THR A 69 17.81 -0.86 -3.33
C THR A 69 18.22 -1.15 -4.78
N ASN A 70 17.54 -2.11 -5.40
CA ASN A 70 17.71 -2.44 -6.81
C ASN A 70 16.78 -1.60 -7.71
N GLU A 71 16.96 -1.72 -9.04
CA GLU A 71 16.15 -0.99 -10.01
C GLU A 71 14.66 -1.33 -9.95
N TYR A 72 14.31 -2.56 -9.58
CA TYR A 72 12.91 -2.95 -9.42
C TYR A 72 12.23 -2.16 -8.28
N LEU A 73 12.88 -2.02 -7.14
CA LEU A 73 12.34 -1.21 -6.01
C LEU A 73 12.16 0.25 -6.39
N LYS A 74 13.09 0.82 -7.16
CA LYS A 74 12.94 2.18 -7.69
C LYS A 74 11.75 2.29 -8.65
N THR A 75 11.60 1.30 -9.52
CA THR A 75 10.52 1.24 -10.52
C THR A 75 9.13 1.19 -9.90
N ILE A 76 8.98 0.48 -8.79
CA ILE A 76 7.71 0.42 -8.05
C ILE A 76 7.49 1.60 -7.09
N GLY A 77 8.43 2.55 -7.04
CA GLY A 77 8.29 3.76 -6.21
C GLY A 77 8.56 3.56 -4.72
N PHE A 78 9.35 2.55 -4.35
CA PHE A 78 9.80 2.41 -2.95
C PHE A 78 10.73 3.60 -2.62
N THR A 79 10.53 4.40 -1.61
CA THR A 79 9.87 4.36 -0.32
C THR A 79 8.63 5.26 -0.21
N PHE A 80 8.45 6.23 -1.11
CA PHE A 80 7.42 7.28 -0.97
C PHE A 80 6.19 7.00 -1.83
N GLY A 81 6.36 6.22 -2.89
CA GLY A 81 5.32 5.97 -3.87
C GLY A 81 5.04 7.15 -4.80
N VAL A 82 4.14 6.95 -5.73
CA VAL A 82 3.54 8.02 -6.54
C VAL A 82 2.51 8.73 -5.66
N GLN A 83 2.64 10.05 -5.55
CA GLN A 83 1.78 10.88 -4.69
C GLN A 83 0.93 11.81 -5.58
N PRO A 84 -0.36 11.54 -5.76
CA PRO A 84 -1.24 12.33 -6.63
C PRO A 84 -1.38 13.80 -6.17
N ASP A 85 -1.26 14.06 -4.87
CA ASP A 85 -1.33 15.39 -4.27
C ASP A 85 -0.05 16.23 -4.47
N MET A 86 1.05 15.61 -4.90
CA MET A 86 2.33 16.27 -5.18
C MET A 86 2.54 16.56 -6.66
N MET A 87 1.53 16.33 -7.50
CA MET A 87 1.61 16.55 -8.96
C MET A 87 0.28 17.10 -9.50
N ARG A 88 0.30 17.56 -10.75
CA ARG A 88 -0.94 17.97 -11.42
C ARG A 88 -1.82 16.73 -11.69
N LYS A 89 -3.11 16.88 -11.54
CA LYS A 89 -4.09 15.82 -11.80
C LYS A 89 -3.88 15.19 -13.19
N SER A 90 -3.67 16.00 -14.23
CA SER A 90 -3.44 15.49 -15.58
C SER A 90 -2.18 14.62 -15.71
N GLU A 91 -1.14 14.92 -14.94
CA GLU A 91 0.09 14.10 -14.90
C GLU A 91 -0.18 12.76 -14.23
N PHE A 92 -0.90 12.78 -13.11
CA PHE A 92 -1.28 11.55 -12.42
C PHE A 92 -2.15 10.63 -13.29
N LEU A 93 -3.16 11.19 -13.95
CA LEU A 93 -4.03 10.42 -14.86
C LEU A 93 -3.22 9.81 -16.02
N ALA A 94 -2.28 10.56 -16.61
CA ALA A 94 -1.41 10.05 -17.67
C ALA A 94 -0.48 8.92 -17.17
N ILE A 95 0.00 9.01 -15.93
CA ILE A 95 0.78 7.94 -15.28
C ILE A 95 -0.10 6.68 -15.14
N MET A 96 -1.30 6.81 -14.61
CA MET A 96 -2.22 5.67 -14.42
C MET A 96 -2.56 5.00 -15.75
N GLU A 97 -2.81 5.76 -16.81
CA GLU A 97 -3.06 5.21 -18.14
C GLU A 97 -1.86 4.38 -18.65
N GLN A 98 -0.63 4.83 -18.44
CA GLN A 98 0.56 4.06 -18.81
C GLN A 98 0.63 2.73 -18.05
N TYR A 99 0.29 2.73 -16.74
CA TYR A 99 0.30 1.52 -15.92
C TYR A 99 -0.83 0.54 -16.27
N SER A 100 -1.93 0.99 -16.89
CA SER A 100 -3.00 0.10 -17.35
C SER A 100 -2.51 -0.99 -18.32
N ARG A 101 -1.34 -0.78 -18.95
CA ARG A 101 -0.69 -1.71 -19.89
C ARG A 101 0.43 -2.54 -19.27
N LYS A 102 0.74 -2.33 -18.01
CA LYS A 102 1.79 -3.07 -17.27
C LYS A 102 1.20 -4.29 -16.55
N THR A 103 2.07 -5.03 -15.88
CA THR A 103 1.68 -6.13 -14.98
C THR A 103 1.56 -5.67 -13.54
N TYR A 104 1.72 -4.37 -13.27
CA TYR A 104 1.69 -3.80 -11.92
C TYR A 104 1.23 -2.35 -11.96
N ILE A 105 0.73 -1.85 -10.83
CA ILE A 105 0.72 -0.43 -10.51
C ILE A 105 1.85 -0.16 -9.52
N PRO A 106 2.54 1.00 -9.55
CA PRO A 106 3.55 1.30 -8.54
C PRO A 106 2.91 1.46 -7.18
N ILE A 107 3.71 1.59 -6.14
CA ILE A 107 3.19 2.04 -4.86
C ILE A 107 2.60 3.44 -5.04
N ILE A 108 1.33 3.60 -4.73
CA ILE A 108 0.65 4.88 -4.72
C ILE A 108 0.35 5.24 -3.28
N SER A 109 0.76 6.43 -2.87
CA SER A 109 0.46 7.00 -1.57
C SER A 109 -0.55 8.14 -1.76
N PHE A 110 -1.80 7.91 -1.45
CA PHE A 110 -2.89 8.88 -1.65
C PHE A 110 -3.31 9.52 -0.31
N PRO A 111 -3.68 10.82 -0.30
CA PRO A 111 -4.21 11.46 0.90
C PRO A 111 -5.59 10.88 1.26
N ALA A 112 -5.81 10.64 2.55
CA ALA A 112 -7.09 10.14 3.07
C ALA A 112 -8.10 11.29 3.19
N THR A 113 -8.45 11.92 2.07
CA THR A 113 -9.40 13.05 1.99
C THR A 113 -10.51 12.77 0.98
N LYS A 114 -11.69 13.35 1.20
CA LYS A 114 -12.90 13.07 0.39
C LYS A 114 -12.92 13.73 -1.00
N ASP A 115 -11.97 14.63 -1.30
CA ASP A 115 -12.06 15.52 -2.47
C ASP A 115 -11.26 15.00 -3.69
N ARG A 116 -11.01 13.66 -3.77
CA ARG A 116 -10.13 13.06 -4.78
C ARG A 116 -10.71 11.84 -5.48
N ASP A 117 -11.98 11.90 -5.79
CA ASP A 117 -12.69 10.78 -6.44
C ASP A 117 -12.11 10.41 -7.81
N ASP A 118 -11.62 11.40 -8.59
CA ASP A 118 -11.04 11.13 -9.90
C ASP A 118 -9.70 10.37 -9.82
N GLU A 119 -8.86 10.69 -8.83
CA GLU A 119 -7.60 9.96 -8.60
C GLU A 119 -7.89 8.53 -8.11
N LYS A 120 -8.85 8.38 -7.20
CA LYS A 120 -9.32 7.07 -6.75
C LYS A 120 -9.83 6.25 -7.93
N ASP A 121 -10.71 6.81 -8.75
CA ASP A 121 -11.26 6.10 -9.92
C ASP A 121 -10.15 5.74 -10.92
N ALA A 122 -9.18 6.61 -11.16
CA ALA A 122 -8.05 6.32 -12.03
C ALA A 122 -7.21 5.14 -11.53
N ILE A 123 -6.93 5.06 -10.23
CA ILE A 123 -6.23 3.91 -9.61
C ILE A 123 -7.04 2.63 -9.84
N LEU A 124 -8.31 2.65 -9.47
CA LEU A 124 -9.19 1.49 -9.55
C LEU A 124 -9.42 1.03 -10.99
N THR A 125 -9.58 1.94 -11.93
CA THR A 125 -9.71 1.64 -13.37
C THR A 125 -8.42 1.04 -13.93
N THR A 126 -7.26 1.49 -13.45
CA THR A 126 -5.97 0.91 -13.84
C THR A 126 -5.85 -0.53 -13.34
N VAL A 127 -6.22 -0.81 -12.09
CA VAL A 127 -6.23 -2.17 -11.53
C VAL A 127 -7.22 -3.06 -12.30
N GLU A 128 -8.43 -2.58 -12.57
CA GLU A 128 -9.43 -3.29 -13.38
C GLU A 128 -8.88 -3.67 -14.76
N SER A 129 -8.22 -2.72 -15.43
CA SER A 129 -7.61 -2.95 -16.75
C SER A 129 -6.51 -4.02 -16.71
N ILE A 130 -5.71 -4.06 -15.65
CA ILE A 130 -4.69 -5.08 -15.43
C ILE A 130 -5.36 -6.45 -15.21
N ILE A 131 -6.39 -6.54 -14.39
CA ILE A 131 -7.14 -7.77 -14.12
C ILE A 131 -7.70 -8.36 -15.42
N VAL A 132 -8.41 -7.55 -16.21
CA VAL A 132 -9.00 -8.00 -17.47
C VAL A 132 -7.92 -8.44 -18.46
N ARG A 133 -6.87 -7.64 -18.62
CA ARG A 133 -5.86 -7.86 -19.65
C ARG A 133 -4.88 -8.97 -19.32
N GLN A 134 -4.41 -9.04 -18.07
CA GLN A 134 -3.35 -9.95 -17.68
C GLN A 134 -3.87 -11.32 -17.24
N LEU A 135 -5.08 -11.35 -16.66
CA LEU A 135 -5.67 -12.60 -16.14
C LEU A 135 -6.82 -13.11 -17.01
N GLY A 136 -7.25 -12.37 -18.04
CA GLY A 136 -8.35 -12.78 -18.90
C GLY A 136 -9.71 -12.86 -18.17
N ILE A 137 -9.85 -12.19 -17.04
CA ILE A 137 -11.08 -12.19 -16.24
C ILE A 137 -12.12 -11.33 -16.94
N SER A 138 -13.39 -11.78 -16.94
CA SER A 138 -14.46 -11.04 -17.60
C SER A 138 -14.64 -9.63 -16.99
N PRO A 139 -14.99 -8.62 -17.80
CA PRO A 139 -15.19 -7.26 -17.32
C PRO A 139 -16.19 -7.16 -16.15
N ASN A 140 -17.26 -7.94 -16.15
CA ASN A 140 -18.25 -7.92 -15.07
C ASN A 140 -17.66 -8.35 -13.72
N VAL A 141 -16.79 -9.36 -13.70
CA VAL A 141 -16.10 -9.79 -12.47
C VAL A 141 -15.05 -8.77 -12.06
N ALA A 142 -14.30 -8.21 -13.01
CA ALA A 142 -13.32 -7.17 -12.74
C ALA A 142 -13.95 -5.92 -12.14
N SER A 143 -15.13 -5.50 -12.63
CA SER A 143 -15.90 -4.38 -12.07
C SER A 143 -16.39 -4.66 -10.64
N GLY A 144 -16.76 -5.90 -10.33
CA GLY A 144 -17.08 -6.30 -8.96
C GLY A 144 -15.88 -6.16 -8.01
N LEU A 145 -14.69 -6.58 -8.47
CA LEU A 145 -13.44 -6.39 -7.71
C LEU A 145 -13.08 -4.91 -7.58
N LYS A 146 -13.24 -4.11 -8.64
CA LYS A 146 -13.08 -2.65 -8.61
C LYS A 146 -13.93 -2.03 -7.50
N TYR A 147 -15.21 -2.42 -7.42
CA TYR A 147 -16.13 -1.94 -6.36
C TYR A 147 -15.60 -2.30 -4.97
N MET A 148 -15.24 -3.56 -4.73
CA MET A 148 -14.70 -4.00 -3.43
C MET A 148 -13.43 -3.23 -3.03
N LEU A 149 -12.53 -2.99 -3.97
CA LEU A 149 -11.31 -2.20 -3.72
C LEU A 149 -11.65 -0.74 -3.40
N GLY A 150 -12.67 -0.19 -4.07
CA GLY A 150 -13.22 1.13 -3.78
C GLY A 150 -13.68 1.27 -2.33
N GLU A 151 -14.46 0.29 -1.84
CA GLU A 151 -14.89 0.22 -0.44
C GLU A 151 -13.70 0.15 0.54
N CYS A 152 -12.64 -0.61 0.20
CA CYS A 152 -11.44 -0.64 1.03
C CYS A 152 -10.75 0.73 1.13
N ILE A 153 -10.67 1.47 0.02
CA ILE A 153 -10.10 2.83 0.00
C ILE A 153 -11.01 3.79 0.78
N ASP A 154 -12.32 3.70 0.61
CA ASP A 154 -13.29 4.53 1.32
C ASP A 154 -13.26 4.29 2.83
N ASN A 155 -13.04 3.07 3.28
CA ASN A 155 -12.81 2.76 4.68
C ASN A 155 -11.60 3.48 5.26
N ILE A 156 -10.51 3.60 4.50
CA ILE A 156 -9.35 4.39 4.91
C ILE A 156 -9.72 5.86 5.02
N ILE A 157 -10.38 6.42 4.00
CA ILE A 157 -10.75 7.84 3.93
C ILE A 157 -11.72 8.24 5.07
N GLN A 158 -12.64 7.33 5.41
CA GLN A 158 -13.74 7.66 6.34
C GLN A 158 -13.45 7.26 7.79
N HIS A 159 -12.69 6.20 8.01
CA HIS A 159 -12.63 5.54 9.31
C HIS A 159 -11.22 5.33 9.88
N ALA A 160 -10.17 5.35 9.04
CA ALA A 160 -8.83 5.02 9.51
C ALA A 160 -8.20 6.11 10.39
N ASN A 161 -8.69 7.36 10.33
CA ASN A 161 -8.03 8.52 10.96
C ASN A 161 -6.54 8.60 10.58
N SER A 162 -6.22 8.19 9.36
CA SER A 162 -4.89 8.25 8.77
C SER A 162 -4.75 9.48 7.89
N LYS A 163 -3.53 9.99 7.76
CA LYS A 163 -3.26 11.07 6.80
C LYS A 163 -3.20 10.55 5.37
N ARG A 164 -2.79 9.31 5.19
CA ARG A 164 -2.55 8.70 3.88
C ARG A 164 -2.98 7.23 3.85
N GLY A 165 -3.52 6.82 2.71
CA GLY A 165 -3.65 5.43 2.34
C GLY A 165 -2.60 5.05 1.29
N TYR A 166 -2.36 3.76 1.14
CA TYR A 166 -1.37 3.21 0.22
C TYR A 166 -1.96 2.03 -0.54
N ILE A 167 -1.62 1.91 -1.81
CA ILE A 167 -1.97 0.75 -2.63
C ILE A 167 -0.78 0.34 -3.49
N PHE A 168 -0.58 -0.96 -3.64
CA PHE A 168 0.36 -1.57 -4.57
C PHE A 168 -0.25 -2.86 -5.12
N ALA A 169 -0.16 -3.07 -6.44
CA ALA A 169 -0.64 -4.29 -7.07
C ALA A 169 0.39 -4.86 -8.05
N GLN A 170 0.55 -6.19 -8.07
CA GLN A 170 1.44 -6.91 -8.96
C GLN A 170 0.73 -8.14 -9.52
N SER A 171 0.60 -8.21 -10.83
CA SER A 171 0.10 -9.39 -11.55
C SER A 171 1.23 -10.36 -11.86
N TYR A 172 0.91 -11.63 -11.80
CA TYR A 172 1.78 -12.75 -12.16
C TYR A 172 1.07 -13.58 -13.25
N PRO A 173 1.09 -13.13 -14.53
CA PRO A 173 0.30 -13.75 -15.59
C PRO A 173 0.61 -15.23 -15.77
N ASP A 174 1.89 -15.62 -15.70
CA ASP A 174 2.33 -17.02 -15.83
C ASP A 174 1.81 -17.92 -14.69
N LYS A 175 1.47 -17.33 -13.55
CA LYS A 175 0.90 -18.02 -12.37
C LYS A 175 -0.62 -17.85 -12.25
N GLY A 176 -1.23 -16.99 -13.08
CA GLY A 176 -2.67 -16.78 -13.14
C GLY A 176 -3.29 -16.06 -11.94
N TYR A 177 -2.51 -15.20 -11.24
CA TYR A 177 -3.03 -14.42 -10.12
C TYR A 177 -2.49 -12.97 -10.07
N LEU A 178 -3.12 -12.15 -9.24
CA LEU A 178 -2.75 -10.77 -8.95
C LEU A 178 -2.75 -10.59 -7.43
N ASP A 179 -1.66 -10.04 -6.90
CA ASP A 179 -1.61 -9.55 -5.53
C ASP A 179 -1.97 -8.07 -5.49
N ILE A 180 -2.90 -7.71 -4.61
CA ILE A 180 -3.24 -6.32 -4.30
C ILE A 180 -3.09 -6.13 -2.80
N CYS A 181 -2.36 -5.12 -2.41
CA CYS A 181 -2.23 -4.71 -1.02
C CYS A 181 -2.72 -3.26 -0.89
N ILE A 182 -3.65 -3.03 0.02
CA ILE A 182 -4.11 -1.70 0.44
C ILE A 182 -3.83 -1.60 1.93
N ALA A 183 -3.24 -0.50 2.38
CA ALA A 183 -2.82 -0.33 3.76
C ALA A 183 -2.83 1.15 4.17
N ASP A 184 -2.91 1.39 5.48
CA ASP A 184 -2.80 2.68 6.13
C ASP A 184 -2.09 2.53 7.49
N ASN A 185 -1.78 3.64 8.14
CA ASN A 185 -1.21 3.69 9.48
C ASN A 185 -2.15 4.33 10.50
N GLY A 186 -3.43 4.30 10.23
CA GLY A 186 -4.47 4.86 11.12
C GLY A 186 -4.89 3.92 12.24
N ILE A 187 -6.05 4.20 12.79
CA ILE A 187 -6.66 3.39 13.85
C ILE A 187 -7.29 2.14 13.27
N THR A 188 -7.33 1.06 14.05
CA THR A 188 -8.01 -0.16 13.67
C THR A 188 -9.55 0.02 13.71
N LEU A 189 -10.30 -0.93 13.15
CA LEU A 189 -11.77 -0.96 13.29
C LEU A 189 -12.19 -0.84 14.76
N LEU A 190 -11.51 -1.56 15.67
CA LEU A 190 -11.78 -1.44 17.10
C LEU A 190 -11.50 -0.03 17.64
N GLY A 191 -10.45 0.63 17.16
CA GLY A 191 -10.15 2.02 17.51
C GLY A 191 -11.24 2.97 17.05
N SER A 192 -11.76 2.77 15.84
CA SER A 192 -12.86 3.58 15.29
C SER A 192 -14.14 3.42 16.14
N TYR A 193 -14.50 2.20 16.53
CA TYR A 193 -15.66 1.97 17.41
C TYR A 193 -15.49 2.59 18.80
N LYS A 194 -14.29 2.54 19.37
CA LYS A 194 -14.03 3.19 20.68
C LYS A 194 -14.19 4.70 20.60
N THR A 195 -13.67 5.32 19.55
CA THR A 195 -13.81 6.77 19.35
C THR A 195 -15.27 7.19 19.18
N LEU A 196 -16.09 6.39 18.51
CA LEU A 196 -17.53 6.64 18.39
C LEU A 196 -18.25 6.52 19.76
N ALA A 197 -17.95 5.49 20.54
CA ALA A 197 -18.53 5.29 21.84
C ALA A 197 -18.15 6.41 22.83
N ASP A 198 -16.92 6.88 22.79
CA ASP A 198 -16.46 8.01 23.64
C ASP A 198 -17.18 9.31 23.26
N ASN A 199 -17.41 9.58 21.99
CA ASN A 199 -18.13 10.76 21.50
C ASN A 199 -19.65 10.71 21.86
N GLU A 200 -20.27 9.53 21.85
CA GLU A 200 -21.67 9.36 22.29
C GLU A 200 -21.82 9.59 23.80
N ILE A 201 -20.85 9.15 24.59
CA ILE A 201 -20.87 9.36 26.06
C ILE A 201 -20.66 10.85 26.41
N GLU A 202 -19.80 11.58 25.67
CA GLU A 202 -19.63 13.02 25.87
C GLU A 202 -20.86 13.82 25.42
N GLY A 203 -21.56 13.41 24.36
CA GLY A 203 -22.78 14.07 23.88
C GLY A 203 -24.00 13.90 24.81
N ASP A 204 -24.03 12.84 25.62
CA ASP A 204 -25.11 12.61 26.61
C ASP A 204 -24.90 13.37 27.94
N LEU A 205 -23.78 14.10 28.10
CA LEU A 205 -23.44 14.87 29.29
C LEU A 205 -23.64 16.41 29.13
N GLU A 206 -24.08 16.89 27.98
CA GLU A 206 -24.51 18.26 27.71
C GLU A 206 -26.06 18.36 27.66
#